data_9363ac8c13edfa90f79bc30db8a7b8fe
#
_entry.id   9363ac8c13edfa90f79bc30db8a7b8fe
#
_cell.length_a   1.000
_cell.length_b   1.000
_cell.length_c   1.000
_cell.angle_alpha   90.00
_cell.angle_beta   90.00
_cell.angle_gamma   90.00
#
_symmetry.space_group_name_H-M   'P 1'
#
loop_
_entity.id
_entity.type
_entity.pdbx_description
1 polymer ?
#
loop_
_entity_poly.entity_id
_entity_poly.type
_entity_poly.pdbx_seq_one_letter_code
_entity_poly.pdbx_strand_id
1 'polypeptide(L)'
;MAKQRVGIVFGGKSAEHEVSLQSAKNILDALDPQKYDAVLLGIDKQGRWRRYDAGRFLLNATDPARIALHPEGEAVALIPGGERAQFIGCEQAEPLPHLDVIFPIVHGTQGEDGSLQGLLRMADVPFVGSDVLGSAVSMDKDFTKRLLRDAGLRVAPWISVTQAERDTLDAAAVIAQLGLPLFIKPANQGSSVGVSKVTDAAEFNAAADLAFRFDRKILIETGINGREIECAVLGNDAPEASPCGEVVVQDAFYAYDTKYINASGAQVVVPANISRENSAAIQATALAAFKALECFGMARVDVFLTDRDEIVVNEVNTLPGFTNISMYPKLWQAADLSYRDLISRLIELAQARHQQRQRLASTM
;
A
#
# COMPACT_ATOMS: atom_id res chain seq x y z
N MET A 1 28.07 -9.71 -15.32
CA MET A 1 26.75 -10.29 -15.64
C MET A 1 25.98 -9.26 -16.42
N ALA A 2 25.06 -9.65 -17.29
CA ALA A 2 24.14 -8.69 -17.92
C ALA A 2 23.25 -8.09 -16.81
N LYS A 3 22.92 -6.79 -16.95
CA LYS A 3 22.00 -6.14 -16.03
C LYS A 3 20.59 -6.69 -16.21
N GLN A 4 19.83 -6.73 -15.10
CA GLN A 4 18.43 -7.10 -15.13
C GLN A 4 17.56 -5.89 -15.47
N ARG A 5 16.52 -6.09 -16.29
CA ARG A 5 15.55 -5.05 -16.62
C ARG A 5 14.40 -5.03 -15.62
N VAL A 6 14.28 -3.90 -14.92
CA VAL A 6 13.25 -3.67 -13.91
C VAL A 6 12.19 -2.73 -14.50
N GLY A 7 10.99 -3.25 -14.71
CA GLY A 7 9.84 -2.42 -15.08
C GLY A 7 9.29 -1.70 -13.85
N ILE A 8 9.42 -0.39 -13.75
CA ILE A 8 8.77 0.39 -12.68
C ILE A 8 7.40 0.80 -13.19
N VAL A 9 6.33 0.29 -12.54
CA VAL A 9 4.93 0.61 -12.88
C VAL A 9 4.39 1.58 -11.85
N PHE A 10 3.91 2.74 -12.28
CA PHE A 10 3.53 3.84 -11.39
C PHE A 10 2.41 4.71 -11.95
N GLY A 11 1.87 5.62 -11.12
CA GLY A 11 0.73 6.48 -11.44
C GLY A 11 -0.60 5.83 -11.04
N GLY A 12 -1.51 5.68 -11.98
CA GLY A 12 -2.83 5.06 -11.75
C GLY A 12 -3.98 6.05 -11.58
N LYS A 13 -5.19 5.50 -11.43
CA LYS A 13 -6.43 6.28 -11.37
C LYS A 13 -6.82 6.72 -9.95
N SER A 14 -6.10 6.27 -8.93
CA SER A 14 -6.42 6.56 -7.53
C SER A 14 -6.15 8.03 -7.15
N ALA A 15 -6.65 8.42 -5.98
CA ALA A 15 -6.36 9.72 -5.38
C ALA A 15 -4.87 9.87 -5.00
N GLU A 16 -4.11 8.77 -4.98
CA GLU A 16 -2.69 8.72 -4.60
C GLU A 16 -1.74 8.75 -5.82
N HIS A 17 -2.26 9.18 -6.99
CA HIS A 17 -1.50 9.24 -8.24
C HIS A 17 -0.16 9.98 -8.09
N GLU A 18 -0.17 11.19 -7.52
CA GLU A 18 1.01 12.03 -7.36
C GLU A 18 2.03 11.42 -6.37
N VAL A 19 1.56 10.74 -5.33
CA VAL A 19 2.40 9.99 -4.38
C VAL A 19 3.12 8.85 -5.09
N SER A 20 2.44 8.16 -5.99
CA SER A 20 3.02 7.10 -6.83
C SER A 20 4.11 7.65 -7.76
N LEU A 21 3.92 8.83 -8.35
CA LEU A 21 4.94 9.49 -9.19
C LEU A 21 6.21 9.80 -8.40
N GLN A 22 6.07 10.34 -7.18
CA GLN A 22 7.19 10.63 -6.28
C GLN A 22 7.91 9.35 -5.86
N SER A 23 7.16 8.31 -5.49
CA SER A 23 7.71 7.01 -5.11
C SER A 23 8.51 6.39 -6.26
N ALA A 24 7.98 6.43 -7.49
CA ALA A 24 8.66 5.92 -8.68
C ALA A 24 9.98 6.66 -8.96
N LYS A 25 9.99 7.99 -8.80
CA LYS A 25 11.21 8.78 -8.94
C LYS A 25 12.27 8.35 -7.92
N ASN A 26 11.90 8.21 -6.67
CA ASN A 26 12.84 7.81 -5.62
C ASN A 26 13.37 6.38 -5.82
N ILE A 27 12.53 5.46 -6.26
CA ILE A 27 12.95 4.10 -6.61
C ILE A 27 13.95 4.13 -7.77
N LEU A 28 13.65 4.89 -8.83
CA LEU A 28 14.55 5.06 -9.97
C LEU A 28 15.91 5.62 -9.58
N ASP A 29 15.90 6.69 -8.74
CA ASP A 29 17.13 7.36 -8.29
C ASP A 29 18.00 6.45 -7.40
N ALA A 30 17.37 5.54 -6.66
CA ALA A 30 18.06 4.62 -5.75
C ALA A 30 18.39 3.25 -6.37
N LEU A 31 17.82 2.92 -7.51
CA LEU A 31 18.08 1.65 -8.20
C LEU A 31 19.57 1.52 -8.54
N ASP A 32 20.18 0.37 -8.22
CA ASP A 32 21.62 0.16 -8.47
C ASP A 32 21.90 0.08 -9.97
N PRO A 33 22.55 1.10 -10.58
CA PRO A 33 22.78 1.13 -12.01
C PRO A 33 23.83 0.11 -12.49
N GLN A 34 24.53 -0.56 -11.59
CA GLN A 34 25.45 -1.66 -11.96
C GLN A 34 24.71 -2.99 -12.13
N LYS A 35 23.58 -3.16 -11.44
CA LYS A 35 22.78 -4.39 -11.43
C LYS A 35 21.54 -4.31 -12.34
N TYR A 36 20.95 -3.11 -12.48
CA TYR A 36 19.63 -2.94 -13.06
C TYR A 36 19.57 -1.87 -14.15
N ASP A 37 18.73 -2.12 -15.14
CA ASP A 37 18.28 -1.14 -16.13
C ASP A 37 16.78 -0.91 -15.95
N ALA A 38 16.37 0.34 -15.71
CA ALA A 38 14.96 0.68 -15.46
C ALA A 38 14.20 0.86 -16.78
N VAL A 39 12.97 0.32 -16.82
CA VAL A 39 11.96 0.60 -17.85
C VAL A 39 10.75 1.24 -17.16
N LEU A 40 10.42 2.47 -17.51
CA LEU A 40 9.40 3.26 -16.85
C LEU A 40 8.04 3.08 -17.54
N LEU A 41 7.06 2.56 -16.82
CA LEU A 41 5.71 2.28 -17.28
C LEU A 41 4.71 3.11 -16.45
N GLY A 42 4.39 4.30 -16.93
CA GLY A 42 3.47 5.19 -16.25
C GLY A 42 2.01 4.94 -16.66
N ILE A 43 1.11 4.99 -15.67
CA ILE A 43 -0.34 4.89 -15.86
C ILE A 43 -0.93 6.27 -15.55
N ASP A 44 -1.61 6.88 -16.52
CA ASP A 44 -2.25 8.17 -16.30
C ASP A 44 -3.57 8.06 -15.50
N LYS A 45 -4.16 9.20 -15.14
CA LYS A 45 -5.42 9.26 -14.40
C LYS A 45 -6.63 8.69 -15.15
N GLN A 46 -6.50 8.44 -16.46
CA GLN A 46 -7.49 7.75 -17.29
C GLN A 46 -7.24 6.24 -17.38
N GLY A 47 -6.13 5.75 -16.81
CA GLY A 47 -5.73 4.34 -16.81
C GLY A 47 -4.98 3.92 -18.08
N ARG A 48 -4.47 4.85 -18.88
CA ARG A 48 -3.69 4.54 -20.10
C ARG A 48 -2.25 4.30 -19.72
N TRP A 49 -1.66 3.23 -20.23
CA TRP A 49 -0.28 2.82 -20.00
C TRP A 49 0.66 3.41 -21.04
N ARG A 50 1.75 3.99 -20.57
CA ARG A 50 2.76 4.58 -21.43
C ARG A 50 4.16 4.23 -20.95
N ARG A 51 5.08 3.99 -21.91
CA ARG A 51 6.53 3.91 -21.64
C ARG A 51 7.14 5.31 -21.71
N TYR A 52 8.07 5.57 -20.80
CA TYR A 52 8.74 6.86 -20.69
C TYR A 52 10.25 6.69 -20.66
N ASP A 53 10.97 7.73 -21.11
CA ASP A 53 12.40 7.87 -20.90
C ASP A 53 12.69 8.41 -19.50
N ALA A 54 13.75 7.89 -18.84
CA ALA A 54 14.09 8.23 -17.45
C ALA A 54 14.33 9.73 -17.22
N GLY A 55 14.85 10.44 -18.24
CA GLY A 55 15.09 11.89 -18.16
C GLY A 55 13.84 12.78 -18.36
N ARG A 56 12.71 12.22 -18.84
CA ARG A 56 11.54 13.00 -19.30
C ARG A 56 10.19 12.44 -18.89
N PHE A 57 10.11 11.62 -17.85
CA PHE A 57 8.83 11.00 -17.48
C PHE A 57 7.95 11.87 -16.57
N LEU A 58 8.54 12.86 -15.89
CA LEU A 58 7.83 13.74 -14.96
C LEU A 58 8.00 15.21 -15.30
N LEU A 59 6.93 15.97 -15.09
CA LEU A 59 6.93 17.42 -14.97
C LEU A 59 6.98 17.78 -13.49
N ASN A 60 7.68 18.87 -13.15
CA ASN A 60 7.79 19.40 -11.77
C ASN A 60 8.22 18.33 -10.75
N ALA A 61 9.17 17.48 -11.09
CA ALA A 61 9.56 16.30 -10.31
C ALA A 61 10.06 16.60 -8.87
N THR A 62 10.36 17.85 -8.55
CA THR A 62 10.79 18.31 -7.22
C THR A 62 9.70 19.00 -6.42
N ASP A 63 8.51 19.21 -6.99
CA ASP A 63 7.38 19.87 -6.36
C ASP A 63 6.23 18.86 -6.17
N PRO A 64 6.02 18.32 -4.95
CA PRO A 64 4.97 17.32 -4.69
C PRO A 64 3.55 17.78 -5.04
N ALA A 65 3.28 19.09 -4.95
CA ALA A 65 1.96 19.65 -5.25
C ALA A 65 1.69 19.81 -6.75
N ARG A 66 2.73 19.80 -7.58
CA ARG A 66 2.66 20.08 -9.03
C ARG A 66 3.22 18.96 -9.89
N ILE A 67 3.70 17.89 -9.27
CA ILE A 67 4.25 16.73 -9.99
C ILE A 67 3.19 16.13 -10.92
N ALA A 68 3.56 15.83 -12.15
CA ALA A 68 2.68 15.22 -13.13
C ALA A 68 3.45 14.35 -14.11
N LEU A 69 2.77 13.37 -14.75
CA LEU A 69 3.34 12.63 -15.87
C LEU A 69 3.57 13.56 -17.05
N HIS A 70 4.68 13.34 -17.74
CA HIS A 70 4.91 14.01 -19.02
C HIS A 70 3.84 13.56 -20.04
N PRO A 71 3.26 14.47 -20.86
CA PRO A 71 2.21 14.11 -21.80
C PRO A 71 2.71 13.18 -22.92
N GLU A 72 3.98 13.28 -23.27
CA GLU A 72 4.63 12.49 -24.32
C GLU A 72 5.23 11.21 -23.74
N GLY A 73 4.59 10.08 -24.01
CA GLY A 73 5.05 8.74 -23.70
C GLY A 73 4.47 7.78 -24.74
N GLU A 74 5.22 6.76 -25.11
CA GLU A 74 4.78 5.73 -26.03
C GLU A 74 3.66 4.90 -25.42
N ALA A 75 2.49 4.82 -26.06
CA ALA A 75 1.42 3.96 -25.62
C ALA A 75 1.84 2.49 -25.67
N VAL A 76 1.58 1.74 -24.60
CA VAL A 76 1.96 0.31 -24.50
C VAL A 76 0.77 -0.54 -24.08
N ALA A 77 0.79 -1.80 -24.54
CA ALA A 77 -0.16 -2.81 -24.12
C ALA A 77 0.58 -4.03 -23.55
N LEU A 78 -0.01 -4.66 -22.53
CA LEU A 78 0.50 -5.89 -21.93
C LEU A 78 0.04 -7.08 -22.78
N ILE A 79 0.92 -8.05 -22.96
CA ILE A 79 0.67 -9.30 -23.68
C ILE A 79 0.60 -10.45 -22.66
N PRO A 80 -0.59 -10.99 -22.36
CA PRO A 80 -0.70 -12.16 -21.48
C PRO A 80 0.08 -13.35 -22.05
N GLY A 81 0.87 -14.04 -21.20
CA GLY A 81 1.66 -15.20 -21.58
C GLY A 81 2.79 -14.92 -22.58
N GLY A 82 3.24 -13.66 -22.69
CA GLY A 82 4.32 -13.26 -23.59
C GLY A 82 5.70 -13.76 -23.16
N GLU A 83 6.18 -14.90 -23.70
CA GLU A 83 7.47 -15.50 -23.33
C GLU A 83 8.67 -14.59 -23.64
N ARG A 84 8.61 -13.83 -24.75
CA ARG A 84 9.73 -12.98 -25.22
C ARG A 84 9.59 -11.51 -24.86
N ALA A 85 8.36 -11.03 -24.71
CA ALA A 85 8.04 -9.66 -24.34
C ALA A 85 6.70 -9.62 -23.64
N GLN A 86 6.64 -9.00 -22.48
CA GLN A 86 5.39 -8.81 -21.73
C GLN A 86 4.62 -7.57 -22.19
N PHE A 87 5.27 -6.68 -22.93
CA PHE A 87 4.68 -5.44 -23.44
C PHE A 87 4.99 -5.20 -24.89
N ILE A 88 4.09 -4.51 -25.58
CA ILE A 88 4.21 -4.07 -26.97
C ILE A 88 3.95 -2.56 -27.05
N GLY A 89 4.75 -1.85 -27.83
CA GLY A 89 4.47 -0.48 -28.22
C GLY A 89 3.28 -0.43 -29.19
N CYS A 90 2.25 0.36 -28.87
CA CYS A 90 1.02 0.37 -29.66
C CYS A 90 1.17 1.09 -31.00
N GLU A 91 2.11 2.03 -31.14
CA GLU A 91 2.27 2.85 -32.36
C GLU A 91 2.96 2.09 -33.48
N GLN A 92 4.00 1.33 -33.16
CA GLN A 92 4.79 0.60 -34.14
C GLN A 92 4.56 -0.91 -34.11
N ALA A 93 3.73 -1.37 -33.16
CA ALA A 93 3.49 -2.79 -32.87
C ALA A 93 4.80 -3.57 -32.57
N GLU A 94 5.81 -2.90 -32.00
CA GLU A 94 7.08 -3.51 -31.67
C GLU A 94 7.10 -4.02 -30.22
N PRO A 95 7.60 -5.25 -29.99
CA PRO A 95 7.79 -5.78 -28.65
C PRO A 95 8.78 -4.92 -27.85
N LEU A 96 8.43 -4.58 -26.62
CA LEU A 96 9.39 -4.00 -25.69
C LEU A 96 10.41 -5.06 -25.25
N PRO A 97 11.62 -4.64 -24.83
CA PRO A 97 12.58 -5.55 -24.25
C PRO A 97 11.96 -6.34 -23.09
N HIS A 98 12.29 -7.63 -23.00
CA HIS A 98 11.84 -8.49 -21.91
C HIS A 98 12.19 -7.88 -20.55
N LEU A 99 11.23 -7.89 -19.61
CA LEU A 99 11.41 -7.43 -18.24
C LEU A 99 11.68 -8.63 -17.33
N ASP A 100 12.77 -8.58 -16.57
CA ASP A 100 13.16 -9.65 -15.64
C ASP A 100 12.32 -9.59 -14.35
N VAL A 101 11.83 -8.39 -13.99
CA VAL A 101 10.96 -8.16 -12.85
C VAL A 101 10.20 -6.84 -12.98
N ILE A 102 9.03 -6.75 -12.39
CA ILE A 102 8.28 -5.50 -12.28
C ILE A 102 8.28 -5.03 -10.82
N PHE A 103 8.55 -3.75 -10.62
CA PHE A 103 8.37 -3.05 -9.37
C PHE A 103 7.11 -2.17 -9.49
N PRO A 104 5.94 -2.68 -9.06
CA PRO A 104 4.74 -1.86 -9.03
C PRO A 104 4.80 -0.91 -7.83
N ILE A 105 4.44 0.34 -8.05
CA ILE A 105 4.32 1.36 -7.01
C ILE A 105 3.09 2.24 -7.29
N VAL A 106 1.99 1.58 -7.65
CA VAL A 106 0.68 2.19 -7.85
C VAL A 106 -0.09 2.10 -6.53
N HIS A 107 -0.23 3.23 -5.85
CA HIS A 107 -0.94 3.28 -4.57
C HIS A 107 -2.46 3.32 -4.74
N GLY A 108 -3.18 2.74 -3.78
CA GLY A 108 -4.64 2.74 -3.71
C GLY A 108 -5.32 1.78 -4.68
N THR A 109 -6.54 2.14 -5.09
CA THR A 109 -7.38 1.30 -5.95
C THR A 109 -6.73 0.97 -7.28
N GLN A 110 -6.92 -0.26 -7.75
CA GLN A 110 -6.30 -0.89 -8.92
C GLN A 110 -4.79 -1.18 -8.78
N GLY A 111 -4.11 -0.60 -7.80
CA GLY A 111 -2.69 -0.86 -7.52
C GLY A 111 -2.46 -1.81 -6.36
N GLU A 112 -3.29 -1.73 -5.31
CA GLU A 112 -3.15 -2.50 -4.06
C GLU A 112 -4.29 -3.48 -3.80
N ASP A 113 -5.28 -3.57 -4.70
CA ASP A 113 -6.50 -4.37 -4.54
C ASP A 113 -6.47 -5.74 -5.24
N GLY A 114 -5.32 -6.14 -5.76
CA GLY A 114 -5.15 -7.39 -6.51
C GLY A 114 -5.35 -7.25 -8.03
N SER A 115 -5.90 -6.13 -8.53
CA SER A 115 -6.16 -5.93 -9.96
C SER A 115 -4.87 -5.88 -10.77
N LEU A 116 -3.91 -5.03 -10.37
CA LEU A 116 -2.60 -4.95 -11.01
C LEU A 116 -1.83 -6.25 -10.86
N GLN A 117 -1.85 -6.86 -9.68
CA GLN A 117 -1.20 -8.13 -9.39
C GLN A 117 -1.76 -9.26 -10.27
N GLY A 118 -3.07 -9.31 -10.49
CA GLY A 118 -3.72 -10.25 -11.40
C GLY A 118 -3.26 -10.06 -12.85
N LEU A 119 -3.16 -8.82 -13.32
CA LEU A 119 -2.67 -8.49 -14.65
C LEU A 119 -1.21 -8.97 -14.83
N LEU A 120 -0.32 -8.68 -13.86
CA LEU A 120 1.08 -9.09 -13.90
C LEU A 120 1.25 -10.60 -13.79
N ARG A 121 0.38 -11.26 -13.03
CA ARG A 121 0.34 -12.71 -12.93
C ARG A 121 -0.06 -13.38 -14.24
N MET A 122 -1.01 -12.81 -14.99
CA MET A 122 -1.39 -13.29 -16.32
C MET A 122 -0.29 -13.07 -17.37
N ALA A 123 0.57 -12.07 -17.16
CA ALA A 123 1.75 -11.83 -17.98
C ALA A 123 2.94 -12.73 -17.64
N ASP A 124 2.81 -13.55 -16.59
CA ASP A 124 3.85 -14.45 -16.06
C ASP A 124 5.19 -13.78 -15.78
N VAL A 125 5.18 -12.56 -15.25
CA VAL A 125 6.37 -11.80 -14.89
C VAL A 125 6.51 -11.72 -13.37
N PRO A 126 7.75 -11.86 -12.81
CA PRO A 126 7.99 -11.60 -11.39
C PRO A 126 7.61 -10.17 -11.04
N PHE A 127 6.99 -9.94 -9.88
CA PHE A 127 6.68 -8.59 -9.41
C PHE A 127 6.85 -8.45 -7.90
N VAL A 128 7.27 -7.26 -7.48
CA VAL A 128 7.48 -6.90 -6.08
C VAL A 128 6.15 -6.73 -5.34
N GLY A 129 6.12 -7.08 -4.07
CA GLY A 129 4.96 -6.93 -3.19
C GLY A 129 4.08 -8.18 -3.13
N SER A 130 2.92 -8.05 -2.49
CA SER A 130 1.97 -9.15 -2.29
C SER A 130 1.33 -9.64 -3.59
N ASP A 131 0.89 -10.90 -3.60
CA ASP A 131 0.13 -11.47 -4.72
C ASP A 131 -1.35 -11.02 -4.65
N VAL A 132 -2.17 -11.51 -5.56
CA VAL A 132 -3.59 -11.15 -5.72
C VAL A 132 -4.35 -11.23 -4.40
N LEU A 133 -4.27 -12.38 -3.70
CA LEU A 133 -5.02 -12.60 -2.47
C LEU A 133 -4.59 -11.63 -1.37
N GLY A 134 -3.29 -11.58 -1.06
CA GLY A 134 -2.77 -10.71 -0.01
C GLY A 134 -3.08 -9.23 -0.25
N SER A 135 -2.97 -8.78 -1.51
CA SER A 135 -3.34 -7.42 -1.90
C SER A 135 -4.84 -7.16 -1.69
N ALA A 136 -5.70 -8.03 -2.21
CA ALA A 136 -7.15 -7.85 -2.14
C ALA A 136 -7.70 -7.86 -0.71
N VAL A 137 -7.26 -8.81 0.12
CA VAL A 137 -7.76 -8.92 1.51
C VAL A 137 -7.18 -7.82 2.43
N SER A 138 -5.98 -7.32 2.14
CA SER A 138 -5.38 -6.21 2.88
C SER A 138 -6.01 -4.86 2.52
N MET A 139 -6.47 -4.69 1.29
CA MET A 139 -7.14 -3.47 0.84
C MET A 139 -8.54 -3.34 1.44
N ASP A 140 -9.30 -4.44 1.50
CA ASP A 140 -10.65 -4.46 2.04
C ASP A 140 -10.62 -4.55 3.57
N LYS A 141 -10.86 -3.43 4.26
CA LYS A 141 -10.76 -3.32 5.72
C LYS A 141 -11.68 -4.27 6.49
N ASP A 142 -12.83 -4.66 5.93
CA ASP A 142 -13.72 -5.63 6.55
C ASP A 142 -13.10 -7.04 6.51
N PHE A 143 -12.60 -7.46 5.33
CA PHE A 143 -11.92 -8.76 5.21
C PHE A 143 -10.60 -8.80 6.00
N THR A 144 -9.81 -7.73 5.96
CA THR A 144 -8.62 -7.58 6.82
C THR A 144 -8.95 -7.87 8.28
N LYS A 145 -9.94 -7.16 8.83
CA LYS A 145 -10.34 -7.31 10.26
C LYS A 145 -10.86 -8.71 10.58
N ARG A 146 -11.62 -9.34 9.68
CA ARG A 146 -12.11 -10.72 9.86
C ARG A 146 -10.97 -11.71 9.93
N LEU A 147 -10.01 -11.64 9.00
CA LEU A 147 -8.84 -12.53 8.96
C LEU A 147 -7.91 -12.32 10.15
N LEU A 148 -7.63 -11.06 10.50
CA LEU A 148 -6.80 -10.75 11.66
C LEU A 148 -7.44 -11.25 12.98
N ARG A 149 -8.76 -11.07 13.14
CA ARG A 149 -9.50 -11.58 14.31
C ARG A 149 -9.47 -13.11 14.38
N ASP A 150 -9.65 -13.80 13.23
CA ASP A 150 -9.55 -15.26 13.15
C ASP A 150 -8.15 -15.76 13.52
N ALA A 151 -7.12 -14.99 13.15
CA ALA A 151 -5.72 -15.25 13.53
C ALA A 151 -5.40 -14.88 15.00
N GLY A 152 -6.39 -14.47 15.79
CA GLY A 152 -6.22 -14.12 17.20
C GLY A 152 -5.63 -12.74 17.45
N LEU A 153 -5.54 -11.89 16.44
CA LEU A 153 -5.06 -10.52 16.56
C LEU A 153 -6.20 -9.56 16.95
N ARG A 154 -5.89 -8.60 17.79
CA ARG A 154 -6.86 -7.60 18.23
C ARG A 154 -7.04 -6.53 17.15
N VAL A 155 -8.30 -6.25 16.83
CA VAL A 155 -8.74 -5.17 15.93
C VAL A 155 -9.83 -4.35 16.61
N ALA A 156 -10.02 -3.09 16.20
CA ALA A 156 -11.13 -2.29 16.71
C ALA A 156 -12.48 -2.96 16.40
N PRO A 157 -13.44 -3.00 17.34
CA PRO A 157 -14.80 -3.46 17.06
C PRO A 157 -15.41 -2.68 15.91
N TRP A 158 -16.14 -3.37 15.02
CA TRP A 158 -16.72 -2.75 13.84
C TRP A 158 -18.01 -3.40 13.38
N ILE A 159 -18.76 -2.65 12.60
CA ILE A 159 -19.90 -3.10 11.79
C ILE A 159 -19.59 -2.73 10.34
N SER A 160 -19.77 -3.66 9.42
CA SER A 160 -19.73 -3.37 7.98
C SER A 160 -21.14 -3.23 7.43
N VAL A 161 -21.36 -2.24 6.57
CA VAL A 161 -22.64 -1.92 5.96
C VAL A 161 -22.46 -1.76 4.47
N THR A 162 -23.33 -2.36 3.68
CA THR A 162 -23.36 -2.19 2.23
C THR A 162 -24.33 -1.08 1.82
N GLN A 163 -24.18 -0.56 0.60
CA GLN A 163 -25.09 0.45 0.05
C GLN A 163 -26.55 0.00 0.06
N ALA A 164 -26.81 -1.32 -0.09
CA ALA A 164 -28.16 -1.87 -0.05
C ALA A 164 -28.81 -1.83 1.33
N GLU A 165 -28.00 -1.76 2.39
CA GLU A 165 -28.44 -1.70 3.79
C GLU A 165 -28.53 -0.26 4.32
N ARG A 166 -28.17 0.75 3.51
CA ARG A 166 -28.10 2.16 3.94
C ARG A 166 -29.41 2.67 4.53
N ASP A 167 -30.52 2.37 3.89
CA ASP A 167 -31.84 2.87 4.31
C ASP A 167 -32.37 2.23 5.59
N THR A 168 -31.81 1.07 5.98
CA THR A 168 -32.16 0.34 7.22
C THR A 168 -31.12 0.53 8.32
N LEU A 169 -30.09 1.33 8.08
CA LEU A 169 -29.02 1.58 9.04
C LEU A 169 -29.52 2.43 10.22
N ASP A 170 -29.61 1.81 11.39
CA ASP A 170 -30.02 2.45 12.63
C ASP A 170 -28.81 3.00 13.39
N ALA A 171 -28.62 4.32 13.30
CA ALA A 171 -27.53 5.03 13.96
C ALA A 171 -27.54 4.85 15.49
N ALA A 172 -28.71 4.84 16.13
CA ALA A 172 -28.84 4.70 17.57
C ALA A 172 -28.41 3.30 18.02
N ALA A 173 -28.83 2.25 17.30
CA ALA A 173 -28.42 0.88 17.58
C ALA A 173 -26.90 0.68 17.40
N VAL A 174 -26.31 1.25 16.34
CA VAL A 174 -24.86 1.18 16.10
C VAL A 174 -24.09 1.90 17.21
N ILE A 175 -24.49 3.11 17.59
CA ILE A 175 -23.86 3.87 18.68
C ILE A 175 -24.00 3.13 20.02
N ALA A 176 -25.14 2.52 20.29
CA ALA A 176 -25.33 1.73 21.51
C ALA A 176 -24.41 0.50 21.57
N GLN A 177 -24.11 -0.11 20.41
CA GLN A 177 -23.23 -1.28 20.31
C GLN A 177 -21.74 -0.92 20.38
N LEU A 178 -21.30 0.11 19.65
CA LEU A 178 -19.87 0.44 19.45
C LEU A 178 -19.37 1.57 20.33
N GLY A 179 -20.25 2.41 20.87
CA GLY A 179 -19.89 3.63 21.62
C GLY A 179 -19.43 4.77 20.73
N LEU A 180 -19.24 5.95 21.33
CA LEU A 180 -18.62 7.12 20.69
C LEU A 180 -17.24 7.35 21.32
N PRO A 181 -16.25 7.92 20.57
CA PRO A 181 -16.33 8.31 19.17
C PRO A 181 -16.28 7.10 18.23
N LEU A 182 -16.87 7.26 17.04
CA LEU A 182 -16.80 6.30 15.94
C LEU A 182 -15.95 6.85 14.79
N PHE A 183 -15.38 5.94 14.00
CA PHE A 183 -14.84 6.25 12.67
C PHE A 183 -15.68 5.55 11.62
N ILE A 184 -16.18 6.34 10.64
CA ILE A 184 -16.92 5.83 9.50
C ILE A 184 -16.03 6.01 8.28
N LYS A 185 -15.78 4.91 7.53
CA LYS A 185 -14.82 4.91 6.42
C LYS A 185 -15.21 3.93 5.32
N PRO A 186 -14.84 4.23 4.04
CA PRO A 186 -14.96 3.26 2.95
C PRO A 186 -14.11 2.01 3.23
N ALA A 187 -14.57 0.84 2.77
CA ALA A 187 -13.84 -0.41 2.98
C ALA A 187 -12.54 -0.48 2.16
N ASN A 188 -12.55 0.04 0.92
CA ASN A 188 -11.48 -0.14 -0.07
C ASN A 188 -10.80 1.18 -0.49
N GLN A 189 -10.67 2.14 0.44
CA GLN A 189 -9.97 3.39 0.16
C GLN A 189 -8.77 3.56 1.10
N GLY A 190 -7.68 4.13 0.56
CA GLY A 190 -6.50 4.53 1.31
C GLY A 190 -6.51 6.01 1.73
N SER A 191 -5.43 6.46 2.35
CA SER A 191 -5.12 7.87 2.58
C SER A 191 -6.22 8.71 3.23
N SER A 192 -7.03 8.11 4.09
CA SER A 192 -8.14 8.76 4.80
C SER A 192 -9.25 9.35 3.89
N VAL A 193 -9.32 8.93 2.62
CA VAL A 193 -10.39 9.37 1.70
C VAL A 193 -11.75 8.88 2.20
N GLY A 194 -12.69 9.80 2.38
CA GLY A 194 -14.04 9.50 2.84
C GLY A 194 -14.15 9.07 4.29
N VAL A 195 -13.10 9.24 5.11
CA VAL A 195 -13.10 8.93 6.55
C VAL A 195 -13.66 10.09 7.36
N SER A 196 -14.56 9.79 8.30
CA SER A 196 -15.11 10.75 9.24
C SER A 196 -15.03 10.23 10.68
N LYS A 197 -14.62 11.10 11.60
CA LYS A 197 -14.77 10.88 13.02
C LYS A 197 -16.14 11.41 13.44
N VAL A 198 -16.92 10.59 14.13
CA VAL A 198 -18.26 10.90 14.64
C VAL A 198 -18.18 10.97 16.16
N THR A 199 -18.42 12.14 16.70
CA THR A 199 -18.40 12.40 18.15
C THR A 199 -19.80 12.64 18.71
N ASP A 200 -20.77 12.93 17.83
CA ASP A 200 -22.16 13.16 18.14
C ASP A 200 -23.06 12.34 17.18
N ALA A 201 -24.18 11.86 17.67
CA ALA A 201 -25.15 11.09 16.88
C ALA A 201 -25.69 11.87 15.66
N ALA A 202 -25.76 13.20 15.74
CA ALA A 202 -26.21 14.04 14.63
C ALA A 202 -25.28 14.00 13.40
N GLU A 203 -23.98 13.69 13.60
CA GLU A 203 -22.97 13.62 12.53
C GLU A 203 -23.04 12.30 11.77
N PHE A 204 -23.63 11.24 12.34
CA PHE A 204 -23.55 9.87 11.86
C PHE A 204 -24.02 9.70 10.40
N ASN A 205 -25.21 10.21 10.07
CA ASN A 205 -25.77 10.02 8.75
C ASN A 205 -24.96 10.74 7.66
N ALA A 206 -24.50 11.96 7.92
CA ALA A 206 -23.65 12.70 6.99
C ALA A 206 -22.30 11.99 6.77
N ALA A 207 -21.71 11.42 7.82
CA ALA A 207 -20.48 10.65 7.74
C ALA A 207 -20.66 9.35 6.92
N ALA A 208 -21.77 8.62 7.12
CA ALA A 208 -22.09 7.43 6.34
C ALA A 208 -22.32 7.77 4.86
N ASP A 209 -23.07 8.82 4.57
CA ASP A 209 -23.32 9.27 3.19
C ASP A 209 -22.04 9.71 2.49
N LEU A 210 -21.13 10.38 3.20
CA LEU A 210 -19.80 10.71 2.67
C LEU A 210 -19.00 9.46 2.31
N ALA A 211 -18.92 8.48 3.20
CA ALA A 211 -18.16 7.24 2.97
C ALA A 211 -18.74 6.44 1.78
N PHE A 212 -20.06 6.36 1.64
CA PHE A 212 -20.73 5.72 0.51
C PHE A 212 -20.53 6.42 -0.86
N ARG A 213 -20.05 7.65 -0.89
CA ARG A 213 -19.61 8.28 -2.15
C ARG A 213 -18.37 7.66 -2.74
N PHE A 214 -17.57 6.96 -1.93
CA PHE A 214 -16.27 6.41 -2.32
C PHE A 214 -16.25 4.88 -2.40
N ASP A 215 -17.21 4.20 -1.77
CA ASP A 215 -17.30 2.74 -1.81
C ASP A 215 -18.75 2.28 -1.61
N ARG A 216 -19.10 1.14 -2.17
CA ARG A 216 -20.38 0.47 -1.94
C ARG A 216 -20.48 -0.23 -0.56
N LYS A 217 -19.36 -0.36 0.15
CA LYS A 217 -19.26 -0.95 1.49
C LYS A 217 -18.48 -0.01 2.39
N ILE A 218 -19.02 0.25 3.56
CA ILE A 218 -18.39 1.08 4.58
C ILE A 218 -18.15 0.29 5.86
N LEU A 219 -17.19 0.73 6.66
CA LEU A 219 -16.99 0.29 8.03
C LEU A 219 -17.38 1.42 8.99
N ILE A 220 -18.03 1.03 10.07
CA ILE A 220 -18.26 1.86 11.24
C ILE A 220 -17.52 1.19 12.38
N GLU A 221 -16.51 1.83 12.94
CA GLU A 221 -15.66 1.22 13.97
C GLU A 221 -15.48 2.11 15.18
N THR A 222 -15.31 1.49 16.34
CA THR A 222 -14.99 2.16 17.60
C THR A 222 -13.67 2.91 17.47
N GLY A 223 -13.65 4.19 17.86
CA GLY A 223 -12.42 4.96 17.95
C GLY A 223 -11.51 4.42 19.06
N ILE A 224 -10.29 4.07 18.70
CA ILE A 224 -9.28 3.61 19.65
C ILE A 224 -8.44 4.80 20.11
N ASN A 225 -8.35 4.99 21.43
CA ASN A 225 -7.41 5.95 22.00
C ASN A 225 -6.06 5.26 22.20
N GLY A 226 -5.07 5.68 21.43
CA GLY A 226 -3.73 5.09 21.44
C GLY A 226 -2.77 5.88 20.57
N ARG A 227 -1.48 5.56 20.71
CA ARG A 227 -0.40 6.09 19.87
C ARG A 227 -0.38 5.32 18.56
N GLU A 228 -0.20 6.00 17.44
CA GLU A 228 -0.08 5.38 16.12
C GLU A 228 1.36 4.89 15.91
N ILE A 229 1.55 3.57 15.92
CA ILE A 229 2.84 2.93 15.74
C ILE A 229 2.82 2.13 14.43
N GLU A 230 3.85 2.30 13.63
CA GLU A 230 4.04 1.62 12.36
C GLU A 230 5.23 0.65 12.43
N CYS A 231 5.08 -0.53 11.86
CA CYS A 231 6.13 -1.54 11.76
C CYS A 231 6.21 -2.06 10.32
N ALA A 232 7.41 -2.00 9.72
CA ALA A 232 7.64 -2.54 8.38
C ALA A 232 7.96 -4.04 8.46
N VAL A 233 7.43 -4.80 7.51
CA VAL A 233 7.72 -6.23 7.33
C VAL A 233 8.33 -6.43 5.94
N LEU A 234 9.38 -7.26 5.86
CA LEU A 234 10.13 -7.58 4.65
C LEU A 234 10.38 -9.09 4.57
N GLY A 235 10.03 -9.72 3.48
CA GLY A 235 10.30 -11.15 3.23
C GLY A 235 9.14 -11.89 2.58
N ASN A 236 9.34 -13.17 2.36
CA ASN A 236 8.32 -14.11 1.88
C ASN A 236 7.97 -15.09 3.03
N ASP A 237 8.42 -16.34 2.94
CA ASP A 237 8.08 -17.41 3.90
C ASP A 237 8.66 -17.16 5.31
N ALA A 238 9.81 -16.48 5.40
CA ALA A 238 10.49 -16.08 6.64
C ALA A 238 10.61 -14.55 6.71
N PRO A 239 9.51 -13.82 6.93
CA PRO A 239 9.55 -12.37 6.99
C PRO A 239 10.23 -11.85 8.27
N GLU A 240 10.85 -10.69 8.14
CA GLU A 240 11.50 -9.95 9.21
C GLU A 240 10.72 -8.65 9.50
N ALA A 241 10.72 -8.21 10.76
CA ALA A 241 10.11 -6.96 11.19
C ALA A 241 11.19 -5.91 11.49
N SER A 242 10.96 -4.68 11.07
CA SER A 242 11.81 -3.53 11.37
C SER A 242 11.68 -3.07 12.82
N PRO A 243 12.53 -2.16 13.30
CA PRO A 243 12.18 -1.29 14.43
C PRO A 243 10.85 -0.59 14.20
N CYS A 244 10.14 -0.22 15.28
CA CYS A 244 8.88 0.52 15.21
C CYS A 244 9.13 2.01 14.99
N GLY A 245 8.25 2.67 14.25
CA GLY A 245 8.17 4.11 14.13
C GLY A 245 6.84 4.63 14.68
N GLU A 246 6.79 5.89 15.02
CA GLU A 246 5.60 6.56 15.52
C GLU A 246 5.22 7.74 14.64
N VAL A 247 3.93 7.88 14.36
CA VAL A 247 3.36 9.07 13.74
C VAL A 247 2.76 9.94 14.85
N VAL A 248 3.43 11.05 15.15
CA VAL A 248 2.97 12.03 16.14
C VAL A 248 2.19 13.12 15.42
N VAL A 249 0.89 13.14 15.62
CA VAL A 249 -0.02 14.13 15.02
C VAL A 249 -0.16 15.34 15.95
N GLN A 250 0.03 16.54 15.44
CA GLN A 250 -0.12 17.76 16.25
C GLN A 250 -1.57 18.21 16.42
N ASP A 251 -2.47 17.76 15.51
CA ASP A 251 -3.91 18.05 15.53
C ASP A 251 -4.76 16.79 15.58
N ALA A 252 -5.97 16.89 16.14
CA ALA A 252 -6.85 15.77 16.49
C ALA A 252 -7.33 14.88 15.32
N PHE A 253 -7.01 15.20 14.07
CA PHE A 253 -7.37 14.40 12.89
C PHE A 253 -6.35 14.55 11.77
N TYR A 254 -5.77 13.41 11.35
CA TYR A 254 -4.72 13.32 10.33
C TYR A 254 -5.34 13.17 8.94
N ALA A 255 -5.56 14.29 8.23
CA ALA A 255 -6.14 14.32 6.89
C ALA A 255 -5.11 14.03 5.77
N TYR A 256 -5.60 13.71 4.56
CA TYR A 256 -4.79 13.43 3.36
C TYR A 256 -3.71 14.50 3.08
N ASP A 257 -4.08 15.78 3.17
CA ASP A 257 -3.16 16.89 2.90
C ASP A 257 -1.97 16.93 3.86
N THR A 258 -2.17 16.47 5.10
CA THR A 258 -1.14 16.40 6.12
C THR A 258 -0.17 15.23 5.90
N LYS A 259 -0.66 14.14 5.29
CA LYS A 259 0.17 12.94 5.03
C LYS A 259 1.20 13.13 3.92
N TYR A 260 0.89 13.90 2.87
CA TYR A 260 1.68 13.91 1.63
C TYR A 260 2.10 15.30 1.13
N ILE A 261 1.43 16.36 1.56
CA ILE A 261 1.64 17.72 1.06
C ILE A 261 2.29 18.62 2.13
N ASN A 262 1.95 18.44 3.40
CA ASN A 262 2.40 19.30 4.50
C ASN A 262 3.32 18.56 5.47
N ALA A 263 4.64 18.69 5.29
CA ALA A 263 5.66 18.10 6.18
C ALA A 263 5.58 18.60 7.64
N SER A 264 4.76 19.64 7.92
CA SER A 264 4.61 20.25 9.24
C SER A 264 3.43 19.70 10.07
N GLY A 265 2.54 18.87 9.51
CA GLY A 265 1.34 18.41 10.22
C GLY A 265 1.48 17.12 11.00
N ALA A 266 2.51 16.30 10.71
CA ALA A 266 2.84 15.11 11.47
C ALA A 266 4.35 14.94 11.58
N GLN A 267 4.80 14.58 12.77
CA GLN A 267 6.20 14.24 13.01
C GLN A 267 6.37 12.73 13.01
N VAL A 268 7.31 12.24 12.20
CA VAL A 268 7.72 10.84 12.17
C VAL A 268 8.90 10.65 13.12
N VAL A 269 8.76 9.77 14.09
CA VAL A 269 9.80 9.44 15.09
C VAL A 269 10.24 8.00 14.84
N VAL A 270 11.51 7.81 14.46
CA VAL A 270 12.11 6.49 14.22
C VAL A 270 13.48 6.42 14.91
N PRO A 271 13.70 5.44 15.79
CA PRO A 271 12.73 4.49 16.34
C PRO A 271 11.68 5.17 17.23
N ALA A 272 10.50 4.57 17.37
CA ALA A 272 9.45 5.03 18.27
C ALA A 272 9.92 4.99 19.73
N ASN A 273 9.52 6.00 20.52
CA ASN A 273 9.82 6.04 21.95
C ASN A 273 8.83 5.18 22.73
N ILE A 274 8.99 3.86 22.67
CA ILE A 274 8.19 2.83 23.36
C ILE A 274 9.10 1.86 24.12
N SER A 275 8.54 1.08 25.05
CA SER A 275 9.30 0.07 25.77
C SER A 275 9.81 -1.03 24.83
N ARG A 276 10.85 -1.76 25.23
CA ARG A 276 11.36 -2.90 24.46
C ARG A 276 10.33 -4.01 24.35
N GLU A 277 9.55 -4.22 25.40
CA GLU A 277 8.46 -5.18 25.47
C GLU A 277 7.38 -4.86 24.44
N ASN A 278 6.94 -3.59 24.39
CA ASN A 278 5.95 -3.12 23.42
C ASN A 278 6.48 -3.21 21.99
N SER A 279 7.74 -2.83 21.76
CA SER A 279 8.37 -2.94 20.45
C SER A 279 8.39 -4.41 19.97
N ALA A 280 8.83 -5.34 20.82
CA ALA A 280 8.87 -6.76 20.47
C ALA A 280 7.44 -7.33 20.23
N ALA A 281 6.46 -6.92 21.03
CA ALA A 281 5.08 -7.36 20.87
C ALA A 281 4.45 -6.81 19.57
N ILE A 282 4.74 -5.54 19.19
CA ILE A 282 4.28 -4.95 17.93
C ILE A 282 4.94 -5.65 16.74
N GLN A 283 6.24 -5.92 16.79
CA GLN A 283 6.96 -6.68 15.75
C GLN A 283 6.35 -8.08 15.56
N ALA A 284 6.06 -8.80 16.65
CA ALA A 284 5.41 -10.10 16.59
C ALA A 284 3.99 -10.01 16.00
N THR A 285 3.22 -8.99 16.38
CA THR A 285 1.89 -8.69 15.83
C THR A 285 1.97 -8.40 14.32
N ALA A 286 2.94 -7.60 13.90
CA ALA A 286 3.14 -7.26 12.50
C ALA A 286 3.48 -8.49 11.64
N LEU A 287 4.36 -9.36 12.13
CA LEU A 287 4.70 -10.63 11.48
C LEU A 287 3.49 -11.58 11.40
N ALA A 288 2.69 -11.64 12.47
CA ALA A 288 1.47 -12.46 12.49
C ALA A 288 0.42 -11.93 11.52
N ALA A 289 0.20 -10.61 11.48
CA ALA A 289 -0.71 -9.96 10.53
C ALA A 289 -0.29 -10.19 9.07
N PHE A 290 0.99 -10.02 8.78
CA PHE A 290 1.57 -10.25 7.46
C PHE A 290 1.29 -11.68 6.95
N LYS A 291 1.50 -12.68 7.82
CA LYS A 291 1.24 -14.09 7.50
C LYS A 291 -0.25 -14.39 7.37
N ALA A 292 -1.08 -13.88 8.27
CA ALA A 292 -2.54 -14.11 8.26
C ALA A 292 -3.21 -13.54 7.01
N LEU A 293 -2.66 -12.50 6.42
CA LEU A 293 -3.17 -11.86 5.21
C LEU A 293 -2.48 -12.35 3.92
N GLU A 294 -1.67 -13.40 3.96
CA GLU A 294 -0.93 -13.92 2.80
C GLU A 294 -0.10 -12.84 2.09
N CYS A 295 0.53 -11.95 2.86
CA CYS A 295 1.41 -10.92 2.32
C CYS A 295 2.75 -11.49 1.91
N PHE A 296 3.38 -10.87 0.90
CA PHE A 296 4.71 -11.22 0.39
C PHE A 296 5.53 -9.97 0.08
N GLY A 297 6.84 -10.12 0.14
CA GLY A 297 7.80 -9.09 -0.21
C GLY A 297 7.84 -7.99 0.83
N MET A 298 6.79 -7.20 0.94
CA MET A 298 6.71 -6.07 1.86
C MET A 298 5.29 -5.82 2.37
N ALA A 299 5.20 -5.28 3.58
CA ALA A 299 4.02 -4.58 4.09
C ALA A 299 4.41 -3.62 5.20
N ARG A 300 3.59 -2.59 5.46
CA ARG A 300 3.62 -1.79 6.68
C ARG A 300 2.36 -2.11 7.48
N VAL A 301 2.57 -2.50 8.71
CA VAL A 301 1.48 -2.80 9.65
C VAL A 301 1.36 -1.64 10.62
N ASP A 302 0.19 -1.02 10.64
CA ASP A 302 -0.12 0.14 11.43
C ASP A 302 -1.00 -0.29 12.60
N VAL A 303 -0.57 0.06 13.82
CA VAL A 303 -1.25 -0.35 15.06
C VAL A 303 -1.49 0.85 15.97
N PHE A 304 -2.52 0.75 16.82
CA PHE A 304 -2.68 1.60 17.98
C PHE A 304 -2.07 0.90 19.21
N LEU A 305 -1.16 1.59 19.90
CA LEU A 305 -0.69 1.22 21.22
C LEU A 305 -1.45 2.03 22.26
N THR A 306 -2.34 1.38 23.02
CA THR A 306 -3.16 2.05 24.03
C THR A 306 -2.39 2.33 25.31
N ASP A 307 -2.96 3.18 26.19
CA ASP A 307 -2.38 3.48 27.52
C ASP A 307 -2.31 2.24 28.47
N ARG A 308 -2.94 1.14 28.07
CA ARG A 308 -2.88 -0.17 28.77
C ARG A 308 -1.94 -1.16 28.12
N ASP A 309 -1.07 -0.68 27.25
CA ASP A 309 -0.15 -1.51 26.44
C ASP A 309 -0.87 -2.55 25.55
N GLU A 310 -2.13 -2.30 25.21
CA GLU A 310 -2.84 -3.15 24.26
C GLU A 310 -2.49 -2.73 22.83
N ILE A 311 -2.19 -3.74 22.00
CA ILE A 311 -1.86 -3.55 20.58
C ILE A 311 -3.11 -3.87 19.77
N VAL A 312 -3.63 -2.89 19.04
CA VAL A 312 -4.79 -3.01 18.16
C VAL A 312 -4.39 -2.75 16.73
N VAL A 313 -4.48 -3.76 15.86
CA VAL A 313 -4.13 -3.59 14.44
C VAL A 313 -5.17 -2.69 13.78
N ASN A 314 -4.69 -1.63 13.12
CA ASN A 314 -5.51 -0.69 12.37
C ASN A 314 -5.63 -1.11 10.91
N GLU A 315 -4.49 -1.17 10.20
CA GLU A 315 -4.46 -1.54 8.78
C GLU A 315 -3.13 -2.19 8.38
N VAL A 316 -3.11 -2.82 7.21
CA VAL A 316 -1.91 -3.40 6.59
C VAL A 316 -1.78 -2.87 5.16
N ASN A 317 -0.68 -2.18 4.89
CA ASN A 317 -0.38 -1.56 3.60
C ASN A 317 0.59 -2.44 2.82
N THR A 318 0.15 -3.06 1.73
CA THR A 318 0.95 -4.01 0.94
C THR A 318 1.89 -3.35 -0.08
N LEU A 319 1.65 -2.08 -0.44
CA LEU A 319 2.55 -1.23 -1.22
C LEU A 319 2.74 0.11 -0.50
N PRO A 320 3.47 0.14 0.62
CA PRO A 320 3.70 1.38 1.37
C PRO A 320 4.44 2.40 0.51
N GLY A 321 4.29 3.68 0.85
CA GLY A 321 4.96 4.77 0.14
C GLY A 321 6.49 4.63 0.15
N PHE A 322 7.10 5.08 -0.93
CA PHE A 322 8.56 5.13 -1.14
C PHE A 322 9.06 6.55 -1.41
N THR A 323 8.38 7.56 -0.87
CA THR A 323 8.86 8.94 -0.92
C THR A 323 9.96 9.18 0.14
N ASN A 324 10.68 10.28 0.06
CA ASN A 324 11.74 10.63 1.02
C ASN A 324 11.24 10.78 2.46
N ILE A 325 9.94 11.03 2.64
CA ILE A 325 9.31 11.16 3.96
C ILE A 325 8.59 9.89 4.42
N SER A 326 8.45 8.89 3.53
CA SER A 326 7.71 7.67 3.81
C SER A 326 8.34 6.84 4.94
N MET A 327 7.48 6.31 5.80
CA MET A 327 7.89 5.56 6.99
C MET A 327 8.59 4.25 6.63
N TYR A 328 8.08 3.47 5.66
CA TYR A 328 8.59 2.14 5.34
C TYR A 328 10.11 2.11 5.07
N PRO A 329 10.69 2.93 4.17
CA PRO A 329 12.13 2.95 3.97
C PRO A 329 12.90 3.50 5.18
N LYS A 330 12.34 4.45 5.94
CA LYS A 330 12.97 4.99 7.15
C LYS A 330 13.12 3.94 8.25
N LEU A 331 12.11 3.08 8.40
CA LEU A 331 12.15 1.98 9.36
C LEU A 331 13.28 1.00 9.04
N TRP A 332 13.48 0.67 7.76
CA TRP A 332 14.57 -0.20 7.34
C TRP A 332 15.94 0.48 7.42
N GLN A 333 16.03 1.78 7.15
CA GLN A 333 17.26 2.55 7.40
C GLN A 333 17.67 2.53 8.87
N ALA A 334 16.70 2.59 9.79
CA ALA A 334 16.96 2.45 11.22
C ALA A 334 17.40 1.02 11.64
N ALA A 335 17.25 0.03 10.75
CA ALA A 335 17.78 -1.32 10.88
C ALA A 335 19.06 -1.54 10.03
N ASP A 336 19.77 -0.47 9.67
CA ASP A 336 21.00 -0.47 8.87
C ASP A 336 20.85 -1.03 7.45
N LEU A 337 19.60 -1.15 6.92
CA LEU A 337 19.35 -1.52 5.54
C LEU A 337 19.19 -0.25 4.69
N SER A 338 20.15 -0.01 3.79
CA SER A 338 20.11 1.17 2.93
C SER A 338 18.90 1.14 1.99
N TYR A 339 18.43 2.29 1.54
CA TYR A 339 17.32 2.41 0.60
C TYR A 339 17.59 1.61 -0.71
N ARG A 340 18.83 1.65 -1.22
CA ARG A 340 19.28 0.89 -2.40
C ARG A 340 19.23 -0.62 -2.16
N ASP A 341 19.72 -1.07 -1.01
CA ASP A 341 19.73 -2.49 -0.68
C ASP A 341 18.32 -3.00 -0.42
N LEU A 342 17.43 -2.19 0.18
CA LEU A 342 16.02 -2.49 0.33
C LEU A 342 15.34 -2.76 -1.02
N ILE A 343 15.56 -1.90 -2.02
CA ILE A 343 15.03 -2.10 -3.38
C ILE A 343 15.58 -3.39 -3.99
N SER A 344 16.89 -3.64 -3.89
CA SER A 344 17.51 -4.87 -4.38
C SER A 344 16.93 -6.10 -3.72
N ARG A 345 16.75 -6.06 -2.40
CA ARG A 345 16.16 -7.17 -1.62
C ARG A 345 14.71 -7.46 -2.03
N LEU A 346 13.92 -6.42 -2.28
CA LEU A 346 12.54 -6.57 -2.76
C LEU A 346 12.47 -7.22 -4.15
N ILE A 347 13.37 -6.86 -5.05
CA ILE A 347 13.51 -7.47 -6.37
C ILE A 347 13.87 -8.95 -6.25
N GLU A 348 14.85 -9.29 -5.41
CA GLU A 348 15.26 -10.68 -5.16
C GLU A 348 14.12 -11.53 -4.58
N LEU A 349 13.34 -10.98 -3.64
CA LEU A 349 12.17 -11.64 -3.07
C LEU A 349 11.07 -11.90 -4.12
N ALA A 350 10.84 -10.95 -5.02
CA ALA A 350 9.88 -11.11 -6.11
C ALA A 350 10.28 -12.26 -7.06
N GLN A 351 11.54 -12.30 -7.44
CA GLN A 351 12.09 -13.36 -8.30
C GLN A 351 12.07 -14.73 -7.62
N ALA A 352 12.45 -14.80 -6.34
CA ALA A 352 12.41 -16.05 -5.58
C ALA A 352 10.99 -16.61 -5.47
N ARG A 353 9.98 -15.77 -5.15
CA ARG A 353 8.58 -16.17 -5.12
C ARG A 353 8.09 -16.67 -6.48
N HIS A 354 8.43 -15.97 -7.57
CA HIS A 354 8.04 -16.37 -8.91
C HIS A 354 8.64 -17.72 -9.29
N GLN A 355 9.93 -17.94 -9.03
CA GLN A 355 10.60 -19.23 -9.27
C GLN A 355 9.99 -20.36 -8.43
N GLN A 356 9.63 -20.10 -7.17
CA GLN A 356 8.96 -21.06 -6.30
C GLN A 356 7.60 -21.48 -6.91
N ARG A 357 6.82 -20.51 -7.38
CA ARG A 357 5.52 -20.77 -8.04
C ARG A 357 5.68 -21.59 -9.32
N GLN A 358 6.68 -21.29 -10.15
CA GLN A 358 6.93 -22.05 -11.39
C GLN A 358 7.29 -23.53 -11.17
N ARG A 359 7.78 -23.87 -9.98
CA ARG A 359 8.07 -25.28 -9.62
C ARG A 359 6.82 -26.07 -9.26
N LEU A 360 5.71 -25.41 -9.02
CA LEU A 360 4.44 -26.09 -8.73
C LEU A 360 3.85 -26.64 -10.02
N ALA A 361 3.47 -27.92 -10.01
CA ALA A 361 2.83 -28.53 -11.17
C ALA A 361 1.44 -27.89 -11.41
N SER A 362 1.19 -27.44 -12.61
CA SER A 362 -0.11 -26.92 -13.07
C SER A 362 -0.93 -27.95 -13.84
N THR A 363 -0.29 -29.04 -14.25
CA THR A 363 -0.89 -30.19 -14.99
C THR A 363 -0.37 -31.49 -14.41
N MET A 364 -1.20 -32.54 -14.44
CA MET A 364 -0.80 -33.92 -14.12
C MET A 364 -0.24 -34.62 -15.35
#